data_eb6040c5a85a164663003f8d027902cd
#
_entry.id   eb6040c5a85a164663003f8d027902cd
#
_cell.length_a   1.000
_cell.length_b   1.000
_cell.length_c   1.000
_cell.angle_alpha   90.00
_cell.angle_beta   90.00
_cell.angle_gamma   90.00
#
_symmetry.space_group_name_H-M   'P 1'
#
loop_
_entity.id
_entity.type
_entity.pdbx_description
1 polymer ?
#
loop_
_entity_poly.entity_id
_entity_poly.type
_entity_poly.pdbx_seq_one_letter_code
_entity_poly.pdbx_strand_id
1 'polypeptide(L)'
;QSDIRTLPKDSYYIPNILWQRNSNNFFITTLNRKQNDWKLYRHDIDTNQNTLVLNDKNDTWIDAFDFFGMSGVFSIDILNNGEIIWMSERDGFKHIYRSRTDGKFINQITRGKWKVNGINAIDEENEIIYFNAKKESEMENHVYSVRFNGSRLKRLTKEEGSHSASFSPTKNYFIDTHSSFTRTPKTVLRSNSGAIKRMLASTDRSKFDDYGFTYPRHVNVFTDDGTRLNGIITLPHNFDSMNQYPVILYNYGGPGSQMVNNRWGVGRHSFHQYFAQRGFIIFSFD
;
A
#
# COMPACT_ATOMS: atom_id res chain seq x y z
N GLN A 1 -10.18 -37.07 20.25
CA GLN A 1 -11.07 -36.01 19.76
C GLN A 1 -10.43 -34.69 20.10
N SER A 2 -9.90 -33.99 19.10
CA SER A 2 -9.41 -32.63 19.31
C SER A 2 -10.64 -31.73 19.46
N ASP A 3 -10.80 -31.07 20.60
CA ASP A 3 -11.84 -30.07 20.80
C ASP A 3 -11.63 -28.93 19.81
N ILE A 4 -12.53 -28.86 18.83
CA ILE A 4 -12.60 -27.70 17.92
C ILE A 4 -13.08 -26.53 18.75
N ARG A 5 -12.19 -25.60 19.02
CA ARG A 5 -12.49 -24.46 19.86
C ARG A 5 -13.14 -23.37 19.08
N THR A 6 -14.25 -22.92 19.59
CA THR A 6 -15.07 -21.89 18.96
C THR A 6 -14.49 -20.51 19.26
N LEU A 7 -14.13 -19.78 18.22
CA LEU A 7 -13.97 -18.34 18.27
C LEU A 7 -15.26 -17.68 18.74
N PRO A 8 -15.23 -16.43 19.26
CA PRO A 8 -16.43 -15.69 19.61
C PRO A 8 -17.48 -15.72 18.49
N LYS A 9 -18.76 -15.82 18.86
CA LYS A 9 -19.89 -16.04 17.93
C LYS A 9 -20.00 -15.05 16.76
N ASP A 10 -19.44 -13.85 16.88
CA ASP A 10 -19.43 -12.81 15.88
C ASP A 10 -18.22 -12.90 14.91
N SER A 11 -17.33 -13.88 15.11
CA SER A 11 -16.19 -14.12 14.21
C SER A 11 -16.68 -14.88 12.98
N TYR A 12 -16.69 -14.21 11.82
CA TYR A 12 -17.13 -14.81 10.57
C TYR A 12 -15.94 -15.16 9.67
N TYR A 13 -14.94 -14.28 9.58
CA TYR A 13 -13.70 -14.49 8.84
C TYR A 13 -12.49 -14.52 9.79
N ILE A 14 -11.46 -15.25 9.39
CA ILE A 14 -10.16 -15.32 10.07
C ILE A 14 -9.11 -14.82 9.06
N PRO A 15 -8.82 -13.52 9.02
CA PRO A 15 -7.84 -12.95 8.08
C PRO A 15 -6.42 -13.48 8.28
N ASN A 16 -5.96 -13.59 9.55
CA ASN A 16 -4.60 -13.99 9.88
C ASN A 16 -4.51 -14.80 11.15
N ILE A 17 -3.49 -15.67 11.21
CA ILE A 17 -3.01 -16.34 12.43
C ILE A 17 -1.51 -16.08 12.51
N LEU A 18 -1.05 -15.56 13.66
CA LEU A 18 0.33 -15.11 13.86
C LEU A 18 0.92 -15.75 15.12
N TRP A 19 2.07 -16.39 15.01
CA TRP A 19 2.77 -16.89 16.17
C TRP A 19 3.51 -15.77 16.90
N GLN A 20 3.37 -15.73 18.23
CA GLN A 20 4.26 -14.93 19.06
C GLN A 20 5.61 -15.65 19.20
N ARG A 21 6.69 -14.98 18.84
CA ARG A 21 8.04 -15.54 18.94
C ARG A 21 8.36 -15.88 20.39
N ASN A 22 9.04 -17.02 20.60
CA ASN A 22 9.49 -17.49 21.91
C ASN A 22 8.37 -17.63 22.97
N SER A 23 7.18 -18.03 22.55
CA SER A 23 6.01 -18.14 23.41
C SER A 23 5.09 -19.27 22.94
N ASN A 24 4.30 -19.84 23.86
CA ASN A 24 3.22 -20.79 23.56
C ASN A 24 1.92 -20.07 23.15
N ASN A 25 1.97 -18.77 22.88
CA ASN A 25 0.82 -17.99 22.44
C ASN A 25 0.82 -17.78 20.94
N PHE A 26 -0.35 -17.68 20.36
CA PHE A 26 -0.55 -17.17 19.02
C PHE A 26 -1.69 -16.16 18.98
N PHE A 27 -1.72 -15.38 17.93
CA PHE A 27 -2.74 -14.37 17.73
C PHE A 27 -3.63 -14.76 16.56
N ILE A 28 -4.93 -14.52 16.73
CA ILE A 28 -5.94 -14.75 15.70
C ILE A 28 -6.63 -13.41 15.41
N THR A 29 -6.64 -13.02 14.16
CA THR A 29 -7.50 -11.91 13.73
C THR A 29 -8.84 -12.44 13.30
N THR A 30 -9.90 -11.74 13.67
CA THR A 30 -11.26 -12.06 13.25
C THR A 30 -11.95 -10.84 12.66
N LEU A 31 -12.92 -11.09 11.80
CA LEU A 31 -13.72 -10.04 11.18
C LEU A 31 -15.17 -10.53 11.13
N ASN A 32 -16.13 -9.65 11.44
CA ASN A 32 -17.54 -9.98 11.33
C ASN A 32 -18.00 -10.07 9.86
N ARG A 33 -19.22 -10.57 9.61
CA ARG A 33 -19.78 -10.75 8.25
C ARG A 33 -19.88 -9.42 7.47
N LYS A 34 -20.17 -8.30 8.17
CA LYS A 34 -20.23 -6.95 7.56
C LYS A 34 -18.87 -6.36 7.27
N GLN A 35 -17.79 -6.97 7.73
CA GLN A 35 -16.39 -6.53 7.57
C GLN A 35 -16.13 -5.12 8.15
N ASN A 36 -16.78 -4.79 9.24
CA ASN A 36 -16.67 -3.49 9.93
C ASN A 36 -16.34 -3.59 11.42
N ASP A 37 -16.07 -4.78 11.94
CA ASP A 37 -15.64 -5.04 13.32
C ASP A 37 -14.49 -6.07 13.27
N TRP A 38 -13.26 -5.57 13.28
CA TRP A 38 -12.04 -6.36 13.29
C TRP A 38 -11.50 -6.50 14.71
N LYS A 39 -11.07 -7.71 15.07
CA LYS A 39 -10.53 -8.01 16.40
C LYS A 39 -9.27 -8.85 16.30
N LEU A 40 -8.33 -8.59 17.23
CA LEU A 40 -7.16 -9.41 17.49
C LEU A 40 -7.33 -10.09 18.84
N TYR A 41 -7.28 -11.41 18.84
CA TYR A 41 -7.28 -12.22 20.05
C TYR A 41 -5.89 -12.85 20.23
N ARG A 42 -5.40 -12.87 21.49
CA ARG A 42 -4.31 -13.74 21.91
C ARG A 42 -4.90 -15.04 22.39
N HIS A 43 -4.43 -16.15 21.84
CA HIS A 43 -4.76 -17.49 22.31
C HIS A 43 -3.59 -18.04 23.13
N ASP A 44 -3.88 -18.42 24.35
CA ASP A 44 -2.95 -19.11 25.26
C ASP A 44 -3.18 -20.62 25.12
N ILE A 45 -2.16 -21.35 24.70
CA ILE A 45 -2.25 -22.80 24.42
C ILE A 45 -2.41 -23.58 25.73
N ASP A 46 -1.74 -23.16 26.80
CA ASP A 46 -1.71 -23.91 28.06
C ASP A 46 -3.05 -23.81 28.80
N THR A 47 -3.63 -22.61 28.85
CA THR A 47 -4.92 -22.36 29.50
C THR A 47 -6.09 -22.49 28.54
N ASN A 48 -5.80 -22.47 27.24
CA ASN A 48 -6.77 -22.55 26.17
C ASN A 48 -7.81 -21.41 26.16
N GLN A 49 -7.38 -20.23 26.51
CA GLN A 49 -8.23 -19.05 26.59
C GLN A 49 -7.90 -18.06 25.47
N ASN A 50 -8.95 -17.41 24.99
CA ASN A 50 -8.86 -16.29 24.07
C ASN A 50 -9.02 -14.98 24.85
N THR A 51 -8.02 -14.10 24.76
CA THR A 51 -8.07 -12.74 25.33
C THR A 51 -8.15 -11.73 24.21
N LEU A 52 -9.15 -10.85 24.21
CA LEU A 52 -9.24 -9.75 23.26
C LEU A 52 -8.10 -8.76 23.52
N VAL A 53 -7.29 -8.48 22.49
CA VAL A 53 -6.14 -7.58 22.56
C VAL A 53 -6.42 -6.26 21.87
N LEU A 54 -6.91 -6.30 20.63
CA LEU A 54 -7.25 -5.09 19.87
C LEU A 54 -8.64 -5.22 19.26
N ASN A 55 -9.32 -4.09 19.14
CA ASN A 55 -10.55 -3.98 18.39
C ASN A 55 -10.51 -2.72 17.54
N ASP A 56 -10.82 -2.90 16.26
CA ASP A 56 -10.99 -1.82 15.29
C ASP A 56 -12.38 -1.90 14.68
N LYS A 57 -13.12 -0.79 14.71
CA LYS A 57 -14.48 -0.68 14.19
C LYS A 57 -14.59 0.48 13.23
N ASN A 58 -15.39 0.30 12.21
CA ASN A 58 -15.77 1.34 11.27
C ASN A 58 -17.27 1.26 11.00
N ASP A 59 -17.92 2.37 10.71
CA ASP A 59 -19.33 2.40 10.36
C ASP A 59 -19.60 1.79 8.99
N THR A 60 -18.60 1.82 8.10
CA THR A 60 -18.70 1.32 6.74
C THR A 60 -17.98 -0.02 6.56
N TRP A 61 -16.67 -0.03 6.38
CA TRP A 61 -15.90 -1.21 6.03
C TRP A 61 -14.45 -1.07 6.50
N ILE A 62 -13.81 -2.20 6.86
CA ILE A 62 -12.40 -2.28 7.24
C ILE A 62 -11.67 -3.10 6.17
N ASP A 63 -10.64 -2.51 5.56
CA ASP A 63 -9.77 -3.15 4.58
C ASP A 63 -8.77 -4.07 5.29
N ALA A 64 -9.26 -5.24 5.74
CA ALA A 64 -8.50 -6.20 6.54
C ALA A 64 -8.13 -7.48 5.76
N PHE A 65 -8.62 -7.65 4.53
CA PHE A 65 -8.33 -8.82 3.71
C PHE A 65 -7.39 -8.51 2.56
N ASP A 66 -6.36 -9.32 2.43
CA ASP A 66 -5.56 -9.41 1.20
C ASP A 66 -6.07 -10.59 0.35
N PHE A 67 -7.17 -10.41 -0.35
CA PHE A 67 -7.79 -11.45 -1.19
C PHE A 67 -6.91 -11.97 -2.32
N PHE A 68 -5.87 -11.23 -2.70
CA PHE A 68 -5.04 -11.55 -3.86
C PHE A 68 -3.56 -11.77 -3.52
N GLY A 69 -3.20 -11.88 -2.23
CA GLY A 69 -1.79 -11.97 -1.83
C GLY A 69 -0.98 -10.71 -2.17
N MET A 70 -1.68 -9.60 -2.45
CA MET A 70 -1.05 -8.30 -2.67
C MET A 70 -0.70 -7.68 -1.34
N SER A 71 0.35 -8.21 -0.73
CA SER A 71 0.85 -7.88 0.60
C SER A 71 0.86 -6.37 0.90
N GLY A 72 0.42 -5.99 2.08
CA GLY A 72 0.51 -4.64 2.62
C GLY A 72 -0.80 -3.95 2.94
N VAL A 73 -1.95 -4.56 2.63
CA VAL A 73 -3.26 -3.95 2.88
C VAL A 73 -3.53 -3.82 4.37
N PHE A 74 -3.17 -4.84 5.16
CA PHE A 74 -3.29 -4.82 6.61
C PHE A 74 -2.06 -5.48 7.25
N SER A 75 -1.12 -4.65 7.72
CA SER A 75 0.06 -5.15 8.44
C SER A 75 -0.20 -5.17 9.93
N ILE A 76 0.15 -6.28 10.54
CA ILE A 76 0.23 -6.46 11.99
C ILE A 76 1.49 -7.25 12.30
N ASP A 77 2.35 -6.70 13.15
CA ASP A 77 3.61 -7.29 13.55
C ASP A 77 3.68 -7.37 15.08
N ILE A 78 3.94 -8.57 15.58
CA ILE A 78 4.16 -8.80 17.02
C ILE A 78 5.66 -8.75 17.27
N LEU A 79 6.10 -7.74 18.02
CA LEU A 79 7.51 -7.51 18.34
C LEU A 79 8.02 -8.43 19.45
N ASN A 80 9.35 -8.58 19.53
CA ASN A 80 9.98 -9.42 20.55
C ASN A 80 9.75 -8.90 21.99
N ASN A 81 9.55 -7.59 22.15
CA ASN A 81 9.28 -6.96 23.46
C ASN A 81 7.80 -7.01 23.89
N GLY A 82 6.94 -7.74 23.16
CA GLY A 82 5.51 -7.83 23.44
C GLY A 82 4.71 -6.59 23.02
N GLU A 83 5.21 -5.81 22.08
CA GLU A 83 4.45 -4.73 21.46
C GLU A 83 3.90 -5.15 20.10
N ILE A 84 2.94 -4.41 19.62
CA ILE A 84 2.25 -4.64 18.36
C ILE A 84 2.35 -3.38 17.52
N ILE A 85 2.88 -3.50 16.31
CA ILE A 85 2.80 -2.49 15.27
C ILE A 85 1.71 -2.91 14.30
N TRP A 86 0.74 -2.05 14.05
CA TRP A 86 -0.42 -2.37 13.24
C TRP A 86 -0.98 -1.16 12.50
N MET A 87 -1.81 -1.37 11.48
CA MET A 87 -2.41 -0.31 10.69
C MET A 87 -3.91 -0.26 10.91
N SER A 88 -4.47 0.97 10.89
CA SER A 88 -5.90 1.24 11.02
C SER A 88 -6.29 2.52 10.28
N GLU A 89 -7.55 2.60 9.86
CA GLU A 89 -8.18 3.78 9.23
C GLU A 89 -9.08 4.56 10.21
N ARG A 90 -8.95 4.32 11.53
CA ARG A 90 -9.80 4.86 12.60
C ARG A 90 -9.86 6.39 12.68
N ASP A 91 -8.88 7.10 12.11
CA ASP A 91 -8.84 8.56 12.05
C ASP A 91 -9.12 9.12 10.63
N GLY A 92 -9.70 8.29 9.74
CA GLY A 92 -10.08 8.63 8.37
C GLY A 92 -9.05 8.30 7.30
N PHE A 93 -7.80 8.01 7.68
CA PHE A 93 -6.73 7.58 6.78
C PHE A 93 -5.99 6.38 7.38
N LYS A 94 -5.45 5.50 6.51
CA LYS A 94 -4.66 4.35 6.97
C LYS A 94 -3.33 4.81 7.55
N HIS A 95 -3.15 4.62 8.85
CA HIS A 95 -1.95 4.98 9.60
C HIS A 95 -1.41 3.84 10.46
N ILE A 96 -0.18 4.02 10.95
CA ILE A 96 0.52 3.05 11.79
C ILE A 96 0.29 3.40 13.26
N TYR A 97 -0.03 2.39 14.05
CA TYR A 97 -0.30 2.46 15.49
C TYR A 97 0.59 1.49 16.25
N ARG A 98 0.82 1.79 17.54
CA ARG A 98 1.59 0.96 18.48
C ARG A 98 0.72 0.65 19.70
N SER A 99 0.68 -0.62 20.06
CA SER A 99 -0.04 -1.14 21.24
C SER A 99 0.78 -2.23 21.89
N ARG A 100 0.33 -2.74 23.03
CA ARG A 100 0.94 -3.91 23.70
C ARG A 100 0.06 -5.14 23.50
N THR A 101 0.65 -6.33 23.72
CA THR A 101 -0.08 -7.61 23.66
C THR A 101 -1.07 -7.81 24.83
N ASP A 102 -1.07 -6.92 25.83
CA ASP A 102 -2.10 -6.82 26.86
C ASP A 102 -3.28 -5.89 26.48
N GLY A 103 -3.27 -5.35 25.25
CA GLY A 103 -4.32 -4.46 24.73
C GLY A 103 -4.09 -2.97 24.99
N LYS A 104 -3.05 -2.62 25.77
CA LYS A 104 -2.78 -1.20 26.09
C LYS A 104 -2.32 -0.44 24.86
N PHE A 105 -3.05 0.60 24.47
CA PHE A 105 -2.63 1.54 23.44
C PHE A 105 -1.41 2.35 23.91
N ILE A 106 -0.41 2.50 23.05
CA ILE A 106 0.79 3.28 23.33
C ILE A 106 0.72 4.63 22.60
N ASN A 107 0.74 4.62 21.27
CA ASN A 107 0.65 5.85 20.47
C ASN A 107 0.27 5.58 19.00
N GLN A 108 -0.18 6.61 18.33
CA GLN A 108 -0.25 6.69 16.88
C GLN A 108 1.11 7.17 16.35
N ILE A 109 1.72 6.37 15.45
CA ILE A 109 3.08 6.61 14.92
C ILE A 109 3.03 7.58 13.74
N THR A 110 2.10 7.37 12.81
CA THR A 110 1.93 8.24 11.63
C THR A 110 0.57 8.91 11.68
N ARG A 111 0.45 10.14 11.16
CA ARG A 111 -0.79 10.91 11.14
C ARG A 111 -0.83 11.92 10.01
N GLY A 112 -2.03 12.35 9.62
CA GLY A 112 -2.26 13.38 8.60
C GLY A 112 -3.27 12.96 7.53
N LYS A 113 -3.54 13.85 6.58
CA LYS A 113 -4.48 13.60 5.46
C LYS A 113 -3.77 12.88 4.30
N TRP A 114 -3.22 11.70 4.56
CA TRP A 114 -2.51 10.87 3.59
C TRP A 114 -2.50 9.40 4.06
N LYS A 115 -2.30 8.48 3.14
CA LYS A 115 -2.43 7.04 3.36
C LYS A 115 -1.06 6.36 3.45
N VAL A 116 -0.86 5.51 4.47
CA VAL A 116 0.18 4.47 4.50
C VAL A 116 -0.30 3.30 3.64
N ASN A 117 0.53 2.85 2.69
CA ASN A 117 0.20 1.72 1.82
C ASN A 117 0.65 0.38 2.40
N GLY A 118 1.73 0.36 3.19
CA GLY A 118 2.22 -0.87 3.83
C GLY A 118 3.54 -0.65 4.55
N ILE A 119 3.83 -1.53 5.49
CA ILE A 119 5.09 -1.60 6.23
C ILE A 119 6.06 -2.48 5.45
N ASN A 120 7.25 -1.97 5.13
CA ASN A 120 8.29 -2.70 4.40
C ASN A 120 9.26 -3.42 5.34
N ALA A 121 9.58 -2.82 6.50
CA ALA A 121 10.46 -3.41 7.51
C ALA A 121 10.30 -2.70 8.86
N ILE A 122 10.57 -3.43 9.94
CA ILE A 122 10.64 -2.93 11.30
C ILE A 122 12.03 -3.23 11.84
N ASP A 123 12.72 -2.21 12.28
CA ASP A 123 14.00 -2.29 12.99
C ASP A 123 13.73 -2.11 14.48
N GLU A 124 13.56 -3.25 15.18
CA GLU A 124 13.22 -3.25 16.61
C GLU A 124 14.35 -2.69 17.47
N GLU A 125 15.61 -2.92 17.07
CA GLU A 125 16.80 -2.48 17.81
C GLU A 125 16.93 -0.96 17.83
N ASN A 126 16.66 -0.30 16.66
CA ASN A 126 16.76 1.15 16.51
C ASN A 126 15.40 1.86 16.66
N GLU A 127 14.30 1.10 16.91
CA GLU A 127 12.93 1.59 16.98
C GLU A 127 12.52 2.38 15.72
N ILE A 128 12.79 1.85 14.53
CA ILE A 128 12.47 2.50 13.24
C ILE A 128 11.53 1.60 12.43
N ILE A 129 10.51 2.23 11.83
CA ILE A 129 9.64 1.60 10.83
C ILE A 129 9.95 2.19 9.47
N TYR A 130 10.12 1.32 8.48
CA TYR A 130 10.21 1.66 7.06
C TYR A 130 8.92 1.28 6.37
N PHE A 131 8.31 2.20 5.64
CA PHE A 131 6.97 2.01 5.07
C PHE A 131 6.79 2.76 3.76
N ASN A 132 5.80 2.36 2.99
CA ASN A 132 5.36 3.06 1.80
C ASN A 132 4.13 3.92 2.09
N ALA A 133 4.09 5.13 1.53
CA ALA A 133 2.97 6.04 1.69
C ALA A 133 2.79 7.00 0.50
N LYS A 134 1.56 7.52 0.38
CA LYS A 134 1.14 8.55 -0.57
C LYS A 134 0.97 9.91 0.15
N LYS A 135 2.08 10.45 0.68
CA LYS A 135 2.04 11.66 1.51
C LYS A 135 2.13 12.95 0.70
N GLU A 136 3.02 13.00 -0.29
CA GLU A 136 3.23 14.18 -1.14
C GLU A 136 2.28 14.23 -2.34
N SER A 137 1.83 13.08 -2.80
CA SER A 137 0.92 12.93 -3.93
C SER A 137 0.04 11.71 -3.78
N GLU A 138 -1.22 11.81 -4.10
CA GLU A 138 -2.16 10.68 -4.14
C GLU A 138 -1.81 9.65 -5.22
N MET A 139 -1.06 10.08 -6.24
CA MET A 139 -0.65 9.22 -7.37
C MET A 139 0.72 8.58 -7.17
N GLU A 140 1.54 9.02 -6.19
CA GLU A 140 2.91 8.56 -6.01
C GLU A 140 3.07 7.82 -4.69
N ASN A 141 3.78 6.70 -4.76
CA ASN A 141 4.08 5.89 -3.60
C ASN A 141 5.57 5.99 -3.27
N HIS A 142 5.89 6.56 -2.10
CA HIS A 142 7.27 6.75 -1.68
C HIS A 142 7.62 5.95 -0.43
N VAL A 143 8.92 5.69 -0.26
CA VAL A 143 9.45 5.01 0.94
C VAL A 143 9.80 6.05 2.00
N TYR A 144 9.36 5.78 3.22
CA TYR A 144 9.59 6.61 4.41
C TYR A 144 10.22 5.79 5.54
N SER A 145 10.82 6.51 6.48
CA SER A 145 11.17 6.00 7.80
C SER A 145 10.56 6.89 8.89
N VAL A 146 10.24 6.29 10.04
CA VAL A 146 9.73 6.99 11.22
C VAL A 146 10.16 6.24 12.47
N ARG A 147 10.41 6.93 13.59
CA ARG A 147 10.62 6.26 14.88
C ARG A 147 9.30 5.75 15.48
N PHE A 148 9.37 4.75 16.34
CA PHE A 148 8.21 4.18 17.05
C PHE A 148 7.39 5.22 17.83
N ASN A 149 8.02 6.28 18.31
CA ASN A 149 7.34 7.40 18.97
C ASN A 149 6.73 8.44 18.01
N GLY A 150 6.79 8.20 16.69
CA GLY A 150 6.27 9.09 15.66
C GLY A 150 7.22 10.24 15.26
N SER A 151 8.37 10.36 15.90
CA SER A 151 9.35 11.39 15.53
C SER A 151 10.20 10.98 14.33
N ARG A 152 10.92 11.97 13.75
CA ARG A 152 11.86 11.78 12.64
C ARG A 152 11.25 11.14 11.40
N LEU A 153 9.99 11.47 11.08
CA LEU A 153 9.39 11.09 9.80
C LEU A 153 10.22 11.67 8.67
N LYS A 154 10.72 10.79 7.78
CA LYS A 154 11.62 11.17 6.68
C LYS A 154 11.26 10.40 5.42
N ARG A 155 11.14 11.09 4.28
CA ARG A 155 11.06 10.49 2.95
C ARG A 155 12.46 10.05 2.51
N LEU A 156 12.59 8.79 2.07
CA LEU A 156 13.85 8.18 1.65
C LEU A 156 14.05 8.18 0.13
N THR A 157 12.97 8.13 -0.65
CA THR A 157 12.99 8.15 -2.12
C THR A 157 12.58 9.53 -2.63
N LYS A 158 13.38 10.14 -3.52
CA LYS A 158 13.20 11.53 -3.96
C LYS A 158 12.71 11.64 -5.42
N GLU A 159 13.02 10.64 -6.23
CA GLU A 159 12.67 10.62 -7.64
C GLU A 159 11.14 10.60 -7.80
N GLU A 160 10.66 11.26 -8.84
CA GLU A 160 9.24 11.28 -9.21
C GLU A 160 8.75 9.88 -9.57
N GLY A 161 7.51 9.58 -9.18
CA GLY A 161 6.81 8.34 -9.50
C GLY A 161 6.58 7.42 -8.30
N SER A 162 6.30 6.17 -8.61
CA SER A 162 5.99 5.17 -7.57
C SER A 162 7.17 4.25 -7.32
N HIS A 163 7.45 4.03 -6.04
CA HIS A 163 8.55 3.24 -5.52
C HIS A 163 8.04 2.00 -4.79
N SER A 164 8.74 0.88 -4.96
CA SER A 164 8.54 -0.36 -4.23
C SER A 164 9.87 -0.77 -3.59
N ALA A 165 9.85 -1.03 -2.28
CA ALA A 165 11.06 -1.31 -1.51
C ALA A 165 11.07 -2.72 -0.92
N SER A 166 12.23 -3.39 -1.02
CA SER A 166 12.53 -4.64 -0.34
C SER A 166 13.78 -4.46 0.52
N PHE A 167 13.62 -4.55 1.85
CA PHE A 167 14.71 -4.33 2.80
C PHE A 167 15.55 -5.59 3.04
N SER A 168 16.85 -5.40 3.20
CA SER A 168 17.75 -6.47 3.67
C SER A 168 17.36 -6.91 5.10
N PRO A 169 17.68 -8.15 5.51
CA PRO A 169 17.44 -8.62 6.89
C PRO A 169 18.04 -7.71 7.97
N THR A 170 19.19 -7.09 7.68
CA THR A 170 19.87 -6.13 8.59
C THR A 170 19.29 -4.72 8.55
N LYS A 171 18.36 -4.41 7.65
CA LYS A 171 17.74 -3.09 7.40
C LYS A 171 18.75 -1.98 7.04
N ASN A 172 20.01 -2.32 6.75
CA ASN A 172 21.03 -1.34 6.34
C ASN A 172 20.87 -0.89 4.90
N TYR A 173 20.24 -1.73 4.07
CA TYR A 173 20.02 -1.49 2.65
C TYR A 173 18.61 -1.89 2.23
N PHE A 174 18.15 -1.31 1.12
CA PHE A 174 16.96 -1.79 0.43
C PHE A 174 17.12 -1.68 -1.09
N ILE A 175 16.44 -2.58 -1.78
CA ILE A 175 16.27 -2.54 -3.23
C ILE A 175 15.03 -1.70 -3.49
N ASP A 176 15.19 -0.64 -4.27
CA ASP A 176 14.11 0.24 -4.72
C ASP A 176 13.88 0.05 -6.21
N THR A 177 12.68 -0.39 -6.58
CA THR A 177 12.22 -0.39 -7.97
C THR A 177 11.22 0.73 -8.15
N HIS A 178 11.51 1.66 -9.05
CA HIS A 178 10.67 2.85 -9.27
C HIS A 178 10.48 3.17 -10.74
N SER A 179 9.38 3.84 -11.05
CA SER A 179 9.01 4.30 -12.39
C SER A 179 7.99 5.42 -12.32
N SER A 180 7.79 6.14 -13.43
CA SER A 180 6.71 7.11 -13.59
C SER A 180 5.96 6.89 -14.91
N PHE A 181 4.98 7.72 -15.23
CA PHE A 181 4.27 7.66 -16.53
C PHE A 181 5.21 7.70 -17.73
N THR A 182 6.32 8.45 -17.61
CA THR A 182 7.25 8.72 -18.72
C THR A 182 8.62 8.08 -18.52
N ARG A 183 8.86 7.47 -17.37
CA ARG A 183 10.15 6.84 -17.03
C ARG A 183 9.97 5.35 -16.82
N THR A 184 10.65 4.57 -17.63
CA THR A 184 10.70 3.10 -17.51
C THR A 184 11.23 2.65 -16.15
N PRO A 185 10.93 1.41 -15.72
CA PRO A 185 11.38 0.89 -14.44
C PRO A 185 12.91 0.91 -14.29
N LYS A 186 13.37 1.38 -13.13
CA LYS A 186 14.74 1.31 -12.65
C LYS A 186 14.78 0.61 -11.31
N THR A 187 15.78 -0.23 -11.12
CA THR A 187 16.03 -0.93 -9.84
C THR A 187 17.39 -0.50 -9.31
N VAL A 188 17.43 0.03 -8.10
CA VAL A 188 18.64 0.54 -7.45
C VAL A 188 18.80 -0.04 -6.06
N LEU A 189 20.04 -0.22 -5.64
CA LEU A 189 20.39 -0.47 -4.23
C LEU A 189 20.52 0.87 -3.51
N ARG A 190 19.81 1.02 -2.39
CA ARG A 190 19.92 2.19 -1.50
C ARG A 190 20.37 1.79 -0.10
N SER A 191 21.05 2.70 0.58
CA SER A 191 21.19 2.61 2.04
C SER A 191 19.86 2.94 2.72
N ASN A 192 19.70 2.55 3.98
CA ASN A 192 18.53 2.86 4.81
C ASN A 192 18.28 4.38 5.02
N SER A 193 19.26 5.22 4.71
CA SER A 193 19.11 6.68 4.69
C SER A 193 18.52 7.22 3.38
N GLY A 194 18.32 6.36 2.37
CA GLY A 194 17.80 6.68 1.03
C GLY A 194 18.86 6.96 -0.04
N ALA A 195 20.15 6.99 0.31
CA ALA A 195 21.23 7.27 -0.65
C ALA A 195 21.40 6.09 -1.63
N ILE A 196 21.40 6.38 -2.94
CA ILE A 196 21.69 5.39 -3.99
C ILE A 196 23.14 4.92 -3.85
N LYS A 197 23.33 3.61 -3.78
CA LYS A 197 24.64 2.95 -3.74
C LYS A 197 25.02 2.36 -5.08
N ARG A 198 24.03 1.81 -5.79
CA ARG A 198 24.30 1.14 -7.07
C ARG A 198 23.02 1.06 -7.91
N MET A 199 23.18 1.22 -9.24
CA MET A 199 22.16 0.83 -10.22
C MET A 199 22.26 -0.68 -10.41
N LEU A 200 21.13 -1.39 -10.31
CA LEU A 200 21.06 -2.84 -10.49
C LEU A 200 20.48 -3.21 -11.86
N ALA A 201 19.41 -2.51 -12.28
CA ALA A 201 18.75 -2.72 -13.55
C ALA A 201 18.05 -1.45 -14.02
N SER A 202 17.93 -1.30 -15.34
CA SER A 202 17.09 -0.28 -15.96
C SER A 202 16.50 -0.83 -17.26
N THR A 203 15.26 -0.46 -17.55
CA THR A 203 14.61 -0.78 -18.83
C THR A 203 14.93 0.33 -19.82
N ASP A 204 15.41 -0.06 -21.01
CA ASP A 204 15.71 0.87 -22.09
C ASP A 204 14.41 1.41 -22.70
N ARG A 205 14.23 2.72 -22.61
CA ARG A 205 13.04 3.40 -23.12
C ARG A 205 13.00 3.44 -24.66
N SER A 206 14.14 3.51 -25.33
CA SER A 206 14.20 3.65 -26.78
C SER A 206 13.44 2.53 -27.51
N LYS A 207 13.44 1.32 -26.94
CA LYS A 207 12.69 0.18 -27.47
C LYS A 207 11.18 0.40 -27.54
N PHE A 208 10.62 1.26 -26.67
CA PHE A 208 9.20 1.60 -26.71
C PHE A 208 8.91 2.75 -27.67
N ASP A 209 9.84 3.70 -27.77
CA ASP A 209 9.75 4.83 -28.71
C ASP A 209 9.73 4.32 -30.17
N ASP A 210 10.54 3.27 -30.49
CA ASP A 210 10.56 2.61 -31.79
C ASP A 210 9.22 1.99 -32.21
N TYR A 211 8.38 1.59 -31.22
CA TYR A 211 7.03 1.08 -31.46
C TYR A 211 5.95 2.17 -31.50
N GLY A 212 6.31 3.46 -31.49
CA GLY A 212 5.37 4.56 -31.51
C GLY A 212 4.52 4.68 -30.25
N PHE A 213 5.09 4.33 -29.09
CA PHE A 213 4.39 4.45 -27.81
C PHE A 213 4.09 5.91 -27.49
N THR A 214 2.86 6.19 -27.05
CA THR A 214 2.45 7.47 -26.47
C THR A 214 2.35 7.35 -24.95
N TYR A 215 2.94 8.33 -24.26
CA TYR A 215 3.00 8.30 -22.81
C TYR A 215 1.77 8.96 -22.21
N PRO A 216 1.18 8.36 -21.16
CA PRO A 216 0.05 8.97 -20.45
C PRO A 216 0.40 10.36 -19.91
N ARG A 217 -0.61 11.24 -19.88
CA ARG A 217 -0.51 12.57 -19.26
C ARG A 217 -1.49 12.66 -18.12
N HIS A 218 -1.06 13.25 -17.01
CA HIS A 218 -1.94 13.58 -15.91
C HIS A 218 -2.89 14.71 -16.32
N VAL A 219 -4.16 14.57 -15.94
CA VAL A 219 -5.20 15.59 -16.09
C VAL A 219 -6.01 15.69 -14.81
N ASN A 220 -6.55 16.87 -14.52
CA ASN A 220 -7.51 17.03 -13.44
C ASN A 220 -8.92 16.94 -14.02
N VAL A 221 -9.77 16.17 -13.36
CA VAL A 221 -11.21 16.08 -13.64
C VAL A 221 -11.93 16.67 -12.45
N PHE A 222 -13.02 17.39 -12.69
CA PHE A 222 -13.82 17.97 -11.62
C PHE A 222 -15.24 17.42 -11.72
N THR A 223 -15.76 16.99 -10.58
CA THR A 223 -17.17 16.61 -10.43
C THR A 223 -18.05 17.85 -10.34
N ASP A 224 -19.36 17.70 -10.44
CA ASP A 224 -20.32 18.82 -10.39
C ASP A 224 -20.27 19.60 -9.07
N ASP A 225 -19.88 18.93 -7.97
CA ASP A 225 -19.69 19.56 -6.64
C ASP A 225 -18.30 20.20 -6.47
N GLY A 226 -17.47 20.21 -7.53
CA GLY A 226 -16.13 20.79 -7.54
C GLY A 226 -15.04 19.91 -6.94
N THR A 227 -15.32 18.65 -6.60
CA THR A 227 -14.30 17.70 -6.13
C THR A 227 -13.32 17.40 -7.26
N ARG A 228 -12.02 17.58 -6.99
CA ARG A 228 -10.95 17.27 -7.93
C ARG A 228 -10.63 15.79 -7.93
N LEU A 229 -10.69 15.16 -9.07
CA LEU A 229 -10.26 13.78 -9.33
C LEU A 229 -8.96 13.79 -10.13
N ASN A 230 -8.07 12.85 -9.85
CA ASN A 230 -6.89 12.63 -10.68
C ASN A 230 -7.29 11.79 -11.90
N GLY A 231 -6.88 12.24 -13.09
CA GLY A 231 -7.09 11.51 -14.34
C GLY A 231 -5.80 11.28 -15.10
N ILE A 232 -5.79 10.28 -15.96
CA ILE A 232 -4.76 10.06 -16.96
C ILE A 232 -5.38 9.91 -18.34
N ILE A 233 -4.73 10.51 -19.34
CA ILE A 233 -5.14 10.42 -20.73
C ILE A 233 -3.96 9.91 -21.57
N THR A 234 -4.21 8.93 -22.44
CA THR A 234 -3.28 8.49 -23.48
C THR A 234 -3.87 8.87 -24.82
N LEU A 235 -3.18 9.74 -25.53
CA LEU A 235 -3.60 10.26 -26.83
C LEU A 235 -3.06 9.39 -27.98
N PRO A 236 -3.71 9.35 -29.14
CA PRO A 236 -3.15 8.78 -30.36
C PRO A 236 -1.79 9.38 -30.72
N HIS A 237 -0.92 8.58 -31.38
CA HIS A 237 0.40 9.04 -31.78
C HIS A 237 0.37 10.30 -32.65
N ASN A 238 -0.58 10.37 -33.60
CA ASN A 238 -0.79 11.52 -34.49
C ASN A 238 -2.01 12.34 -34.04
N PHE A 239 -2.12 12.62 -32.73
CA PHE A 239 -3.24 13.39 -32.22
C PHE A 239 -3.25 14.83 -32.73
N ASP A 240 -4.37 15.22 -33.32
CA ASP A 240 -4.67 16.58 -33.74
C ASP A 240 -5.95 17.07 -33.06
N SER A 241 -5.86 18.16 -32.31
CA SER A 241 -6.98 18.73 -31.56
C SER A 241 -8.16 19.23 -32.43
N MET A 242 -7.96 19.37 -33.73
CA MET A 242 -9.01 19.74 -34.68
C MET A 242 -9.89 18.55 -35.09
N ASN A 243 -9.48 17.33 -34.79
CA ASN A 243 -10.19 16.13 -35.16
C ASN A 243 -10.96 15.54 -33.95
N GLN A 244 -12.00 14.77 -34.25
CA GLN A 244 -12.74 13.98 -33.26
C GLN A 244 -12.18 12.57 -33.20
N TYR A 245 -12.08 12.04 -31.97
CA TYR A 245 -11.56 10.70 -31.72
C TYR A 245 -12.53 9.90 -30.86
N PRO A 246 -12.68 8.59 -31.11
CA PRO A 246 -13.38 7.72 -30.17
C PRO A 246 -12.60 7.61 -28.86
N VAL A 247 -13.34 7.55 -27.74
CA VAL A 247 -12.77 7.49 -26.39
C VAL A 247 -13.07 6.15 -25.75
N ILE A 248 -12.07 5.50 -25.19
CA ILE A 248 -12.22 4.35 -24.30
C ILE A 248 -12.03 4.84 -22.87
N LEU A 249 -13.11 4.82 -22.09
CA LEU A 249 -13.07 5.04 -20.65
C LEU A 249 -12.70 3.72 -19.96
N TYR A 250 -11.57 3.72 -19.24
CA TYR A 250 -11.04 2.56 -18.55
C TYR A 250 -10.91 2.84 -17.06
N ASN A 251 -11.93 2.47 -16.29
CA ASN A 251 -12.00 2.66 -14.84
C ASN A 251 -12.31 1.35 -14.13
N TYR A 252 -11.92 1.26 -12.87
CA TYR A 252 -12.33 0.19 -11.97
C TYR A 252 -13.68 0.52 -11.30
N GLY A 253 -13.81 1.76 -10.79
CA GLY A 253 -15.05 2.27 -10.22
C GLY A 253 -15.48 1.63 -8.89
N GLY A 254 -14.59 0.93 -8.20
CA GLY A 254 -14.87 0.27 -6.93
C GLY A 254 -13.81 0.56 -5.86
N PRO A 255 -14.08 0.21 -4.59
CA PRO A 255 -13.15 0.45 -3.49
C PRO A 255 -11.90 -0.44 -3.60
N GLY A 256 -10.80 -0.01 -2.97
CA GLY A 256 -9.58 -0.80 -2.81
C GLY A 256 -8.64 -0.83 -4.01
N SER A 257 -9.03 -0.26 -5.17
CA SER A 257 -8.18 -0.20 -6.36
C SER A 257 -8.10 1.21 -6.91
N GLN A 258 -6.89 1.72 -7.06
CA GLN A 258 -6.62 3.02 -7.67
C GLN A 258 -6.05 2.83 -9.08
N MET A 259 -6.71 3.39 -10.08
CA MET A 259 -6.31 3.28 -11.48
C MET A 259 -5.27 4.33 -11.86
N VAL A 260 -5.34 5.51 -11.28
CA VAL A 260 -4.43 6.62 -11.58
C VAL A 260 -3.25 6.65 -10.62
N ASN A 261 -2.14 6.03 -11.04
CA ASN A 261 -0.89 5.99 -10.27
C ASN A 261 0.27 6.41 -11.17
N ASN A 262 1.13 7.31 -10.70
CA ASN A 262 2.32 7.73 -11.45
C ASN A 262 3.37 6.61 -11.44
N ARG A 263 3.18 5.61 -12.29
CA ARG A 263 4.09 4.50 -12.53
C ARG A 263 4.03 4.04 -13.98
N TRP A 264 5.06 3.38 -14.45
CA TRP A 264 5.10 2.78 -15.77
C TRP A 264 4.12 1.61 -15.89
N GLY A 265 3.45 1.51 -17.03
CA GLY A 265 2.56 0.38 -17.31
C GLY A 265 1.27 0.34 -16.49
N VAL A 266 0.81 1.48 -15.97
CA VAL A 266 -0.46 1.57 -15.24
C VAL A 266 -1.61 1.05 -16.10
N GLY A 267 -2.44 0.24 -15.47
CA GLY A 267 -3.55 -0.42 -16.13
C GLY A 267 -3.05 -1.50 -17.10
N ARG A 268 -3.68 -1.57 -18.26
CA ARG A 268 -3.30 -2.49 -19.34
C ARG A 268 -2.49 -1.76 -20.40
N HIS A 269 -1.25 -1.40 -20.08
CA HIS A 269 -0.40 -0.53 -20.91
C HIS A 269 -0.36 -0.95 -22.38
N SER A 270 -0.11 -2.23 -22.68
CA SER A 270 -0.09 -2.73 -24.05
C SER A 270 -1.44 -2.61 -24.75
N PHE A 271 -2.53 -2.84 -24.03
CA PHE A 271 -3.90 -2.64 -24.51
C PHE A 271 -4.15 -1.16 -24.83
N HIS A 272 -3.76 -0.25 -23.93
CA HIS A 272 -3.91 1.19 -24.14
C HIS A 272 -3.11 1.66 -25.37
N GLN A 273 -1.86 1.19 -25.54
CA GLN A 273 -1.03 1.52 -26.69
C GLN A 273 -1.61 0.98 -27.99
N TYR A 274 -2.12 -0.25 -27.98
CA TYR A 274 -2.76 -0.86 -29.14
C TYR A 274 -3.92 -0.02 -29.69
N PHE A 275 -4.77 0.49 -28.82
CA PHE A 275 -5.90 1.33 -29.21
C PHE A 275 -5.48 2.78 -29.52
N ALA A 276 -4.53 3.34 -28.79
CA ALA A 276 -4.00 4.68 -29.10
C ALA A 276 -3.40 4.74 -30.50
N GLN A 277 -2.64 3.71 -30.92
CA GLN A 277 -2.12 3.61 -32.29
C GLN A 277 -3.21 3.45 -33.36
N ARG A 278 -4.44 3.10 -32.98
CA ARG A 278 -5.61 3.01 -33.87
C ARG A 278 -6.55 4.21 -33.81
N GLY A 279 -6.07 5.28 -33.21
CA GLY A 279 -6.81 6.54 -33.17
C GLY A 279 -7.82 6.65 -32.03
N PHE A 280 -7.71 5.84 -30.97
CA PHE A 280 -8.54 5.97 -29.79
C PHE A 280 -7.83 6.79 -28.72
N ILE A 281 -8.57 7.64 -28.03
CA ILE A 281 -8.14 8.26 -26.78
C ILE A 281 -8.48 7.28 -25.65
N ILE A 282 -7.52 7.00 -24.76
CA ILE A 282 -7.77 6.18 -23.56
C ILE A 282 -7.78 7.11 -22.36
N PHE A 283 -8.83 7.02 -21.56
CA PHE A 283 -9.02 7.89 -20.40
C PHE A 283 -9.35 7.07 -19.15
N SER A 284 -8.73 7.42 -18.02
CA SER A 284 -9.01 6.86 -16.70
C SER A 284 -9.01 7.99 -15.68
N PHE A 285 -9.83 7.87 -14.63
CA PHE A 285 -9.83 8.79 -13.49
C PHE A 285 -10.22 8.05 -12.19
N ASP A 286 -9.77 8.58 -11.03
CA ASP A 286 -10.10 8.12 -9.67
C ASP A 286 -10.53 9.30 -8.80
#